data_b9b1b381c98ebdf9823279bb66936e25
#
_entry.id   b9b1b381c98ebdf9823279bb66936e25
#
_cell.length_a   1.000
_cell.length_b   1.000
_cell.length_c   1.000
_cell.angle_alpha   90.00
_cell.angle_beta   90.00
_cell.angle_gamma   90.00
#
_symmetry.space_group_name_H-M   'P 1'
#
loop_
_entity.id
_entity.type
_entity.pdbx_description
1 polymer ?
#
loop_
_entity_poly.entity_id
_entity_poly.type
_entity_poly.pdbx_seq_one_letter_code
_entity_poly.pdbx_strand_id
1 'polypeptide(L)'
;MNNRFNMTDDQRNNNRFDNNQRNNNRFDNNNQRNNHNQMNNNQRNKKKHFQPKHPQYNNLENDKLNTHWTIYIHNISEKDWTLDSYKKVFVIRKITDFWTFFNNFTDLQKFNFYVMRGDIKPVYEDKNNMNGYSYSYIIPGRKVEQTFIHVLVEMLCEKIVNIENFDEVCGVSLVPKSNGISIFKIWMRNKNNILKLKIDNENLINSRYQEHKLY
;
A
#
# COMPACT_ATOMS: atom_id res chain seq x y z
N MET A 1 42.07 29.34 -20.92
CA MET A 1 42.72 28.12 -21.47
C MET A 1 41.65 27.14 -21.80
N ASN A 2 41.42 26.98 -23.11
CA ASN A 2 40.41 26.08 -23.70
C ASN A 2 40.98 24.66 -23.78
N ASN A 3 40.17 23.67 -23.46
CA ASN A 3 40.35 22.32 -24.03
C ASN A 3 38.97 21.72 -24.35
N ARG A 4 38.66 21.79 -25.64
CA ARG A 4 37.66 20.97 -26.32
C ARG A 4 38.27 19.61 -26.58
N PHE A 5 37.54 18.53 -26.32
CA PHE A 5 37.79 17.20 -26.92
C PHE A 5 36.64 16.88 -27.86
N ASN A 6 37.03 16.78 -29.16
CA ASN A 6 36.24 16.22 -30.25
C ASN A 6 36.18 14.69 -30.09
N MET A 7 35.02 14.12 -30.31
CA MET A 7 34.87 12.71 -30.62
C MET A 7 34.46 12.53 -32.08
N THR A 8 35.27 11.82 -32.80
CA THR A 8 35.08 11.45 -34.21
C THR A 8 34.18 10.23 -34.35
N ASP A 9 33.32 10.32 -35.41
CA ASP A 9 32.60 9.18 -36.02
C ASP A 9 33.58 8.10 -36.52
N ASP A 10 33.15 6.84 -36.44
CA ASP A 10 33.18 5.80 -37.48
C ASP A 10 32.92 4.40 -36.86
N GLN A 11 31.91 3.70 -37.21
CA GLN A 11 31.89 2.57 -38.15
C GLN A 11 30.56 1.87 -38.19
N ARG A 12 29.96 1.99 -39.36
CA ARG A 12 28.89 1.12 -39.84
C ARG A 12 29.51 -0.24 -40.19
N ASN A 13 28.85 -1.32 -39.83
CA ASN A 13 29.01 -2.58 -40.56
C ASN A 13 27.70 -3.31 -40.72
N ASN A 14 27.33 -3.42 -41.99
CA ASN A 14 26.28 -4.26 -42.57
C ASN A 14 26.65 -5.73 -42.45
N ASN A 15 25.68 -6.57 -42.12
CA ASN A 15 25.66 -7.92 -42.67
C ASN A 15 24.20 -8.37 -42.89
N ARG A 16 23.84 -8.34 -44.17
CA ARG A 16 22.74 -9.09 -44.80
C ARG A 16 23.17 -10.54 -44.94
N PHE A 17 22.33 -11.48 -44.57
CA PHE A 17 22.30 -12.80 -45.16
C PHE A 17 20.86 -13.23 -45.46
N ASP A 18 20.53 -13.22 -46.74
CA ASP A 18 19.46 -14.01 -47.34
C ASP A 18 19.78 -15.49 -47.23
N ASN A 19 18.80 -16.33 -46.97
CA ASN A 19 18.62 -17.54 -47.75
C ASN A 19 17.21 -18.16 -47.57
N ASN A 20 16.55 -18.21 -48.71
CA ASN A 20 15.40 -19.04 -49.05
C ASN A 20 15.71 -20.54 -48.87
N GLN A 21 14.77 -21.29 -48.33
CA GLN A 21 14.45 -22.60 -48.92
C GLN A 21 13.00 -23.00 -48.62
N ARG A 22 12.26 -23.11 -49.72
CA ARG A 22 10.96 -23.78 -49.84
C ARG A 22 11.16 -25.28 -49.61
N ASN A 23 10.25 -25.92 -48.90
CA ASN A 23 9.87 -27.29 -49.24
C ASN A 23 8.38 -27.53 -48.97
N ASN A 24 7.69 -27.77 -50.11
CA ASN A 24 6.36 -28.33 -50.19
C ASN A 24 6.42 -29.82 -49.82
N ASN A 25 5.51 -30.29 -49.01
CA ASN A 25 4.98 -31.62 -49.12
C ASN A 25 3.50 -31.64 -48.76
N ARG A 26 2.70 -31.82 -49.80
CA ARG A 26 1.32 -32.29 -49.78
C ARG A 26 1.32 -33.77 -49.37
N PHE A 27 0.44 -34.15 -48.50
CA PHE A 27 -0.28 -35.43 -48.60
C PHE A 27 -1.68 -35.30 -48.01
N ASP A 28 -2.61 -35.81 -48.84
CA ASP A 28 -4.04 -35.85 -48.68
C ASP A 28 -4.52 -36.91 -47.66
N ASN A 29 -5.77 -36.69 -47.27
CA ASN A 29 -6.83 -37.65 -46.90
C ASN A 29 -6.81 -38.33 -45.53
N ASN A 30 -7.78 -38.10 -44.68
CA ASN A 30 -9.06 -38.80 -44.73
C ASN A 30 -9.99 -38.38 -43.57
N ASN A 31 -11.26 -38.25 -43.96
CA ASN A 31 -12.46 -38.21 -43.14
C ASN A 31 -12.43 -39.06 -41.88
N GLN A 32 -12.83 -38.46 -40.76
CA GLN A 32 -13.88 -39.07 -39.94
C GLN A 32 -14.59 -38.04 -39.07
N ARG A 33 -15.89 -37.96 -39.24
CA ARG A 33 -16.88 -37.28 -38.40
C ARG A 33 -16.80 -37.82 -37.00
N ASN A 34 -16.83 -36.93 -35.98
CA ASN A 34 -17.82 -37.09 -34.90
C ASN A 34 -17.75 -35.92 -33.90
N ASN A 35 -18.92 -35.31 -33.73
CA ASN A 35 -19.61 -34.87 -32.52
C ASN A 35 -18.90 -33.95 -31.51
N HIS A 36 -19.53 -32.76 -31.45
CA HIS A 36 -20.03 -32.09 -30.25
C HIS A 36 -19.11 -32.12 -29.02
N ASN A 37 -18.49 -30.98 -28.77
CA ASN A 37 -18.60 -30.36 -27.45
C ASN A 37 -18.14 -28.90 -27.56
N GLN A 38 -19.10 -28.01 -27.65
CA GLN A 38 -18.91 -26.59 -27.33
C GLN A 38 -18.56 -26.51 -25.84
N MET A 39 -17.30 -26.51 -25.51
CA MET A 39 -16.87 -26.06 -24.17
C MET A 39 -16.71 -24.55 -24.19
N ASN A 40 -17.69 -23.92 -23.58
CA ASN A 40 -17.68 -22.53 -23.18
C ASN A 40 -16.44 -22.23 -22.33
N ASN A 41 -15.38 -21.69 -22.95
CA ASN A 41 -14.24 -21.12 -22.25
C ASN A 41 -14.57 -19.71 -21.73
N ASN A 42 -15.54 -19.62 -20.82
CA ASN A 42 -15.71 -18.48 -19.95
C ASN A 42 -14.93 -18.71 -18.65
N GLN A 43 -13.61 -18.80 -18.72
CA GLN A 43 -12.78 -18.59 -17.54
C GLN A 43 -12.72 -17.10 -17.26
N ARG A 44 -13.80 -16.58 -16.63
CA ARG A 44 -13.74 -15.32 -15.89
C ARG A 44 -12.64 -15.48 -14.83
N ASN A 45 -11.58 -14.68 -14.96
CA ASN A 45 -10.59 -14.44 -13.92
C ASN A 45 -11.31 -14.03 -12.62
N LYS A 46 -11.72 -15.00 -11.83
CA LYS A 46 -12.12 -14.78 -10.44
C LYS A 46 -10.82 -14.36 -9.72
N LYS A 47 -10.60 -13.05 -9.55
CA LYS A 47 -9.67 -12.54 -8.55
C LYS A 47 -9.99 -13.30 -7.27
N LYS A 48 -9.08 -14.16 -6.79
CA LYS A 48 -9.20 -14.78 -5.49
C LYS A 48 -9.21 -13.66 -4.46
N HIS A 49 -10.41 -13.30 -4.03
CA HIS A 49 -10.61 -12.38 -2.93
C HIS A 49 -10.02 -13.08 -1.70
N PHE A 50 -8.94 -12.53 -1.15
CA PHE A 50 -8.39 -12.97 0.11
C PHE A 50 -9.44 -12.64 1.17
N GLN A 51 -10.22 -13.64 1.58
CA GLN A 51 -11.03 -13.53 2.77
C GLN A 51 -10.17 -13.99 3.94
N PRO A 52 -9.74 -13.12 4.83
CA PRO A 52 -9.17 -13.54 6.09
C PRO A 52 -10.23 -14.40 6.79
N LYS A 53 -9.91 -15.67 7.11
CA LYS A 53 -10.77 -16.49 7.93
C LYS A 53 -10.93 -15.75 9.25
N HIS A 54 -12.12 -15.18 9.49
CA HIS A 54 -12.44 -14.56 10.76
C HIS A 54 -12.23 -15.60 11.87
N PRO A 55 -11.47 -15.28 12.92
CA PRO A 55 -11.62 -16.01 14.16
C PRO A 55 -13.09 -15.89 14.56
N GLN A 56 -13.75 -17.01 14.84
CA GLN A 56 -15.10 -16.99 15.40
C GLN A 56 -14.98 -16.41 16.82
N TYR A 57 -15.24 -15.11 16.96
CA TYR A 57 -15.29 -14.42 18.25
C TYR A 57 -16.63 -14.71 18.91
N ASN A 58 -16.66 -15.73 19.75
CA ASN A 58 -17.86 -16.13 20.48
C ASN A 58 -18.11 -15.29 21.76
N ASN A 59 -17.29 -14.24 22.03
CA ASN A 59 -17.48 -13.33 23.18
C ASN A 59 -17.17 -11.88 22.76
N LEU A 60 -18.17 -11.18 22.24
CA LEU A 60 -18.07 -9.81 21.73
C LEU A 60 -18.12 -8.73 22.82
N GLU A 61 -18.16 -9.06 24.09
CA GLU A 61 -18.25 -8.04 25.17
C GLU A 61 -16.97 -7.20 25.32
N ASN A 62 -15.82 -7.68 24.87
CA ASN A 62 -14.51 -7.00 24.98
C ASN A 62 -13.93 -6.52 23.63
N ASP A 63 -14.78 -6.21 22.67
CA ASP A 63 -14.35 -5.80 21.32
C ASP A 63 -13.97 -4.30 21.21
N LYS A 64 -14.10 -3.54 22.31
CA LYS A 64 -13.82 -2.10 22.34
C LYS A 64 -12.32 -1.83 22.31
N LEU A 65 -11.91 -0.85 21.49
CA LEU A 65 -10.56 -0.29 21.50
C LEU A 65 -10.37 0.69 22.67
N ASN A 66 -9.12 0.87 23.14
CA ASN A 66 -8.78 1.86 24.17
C ASN A 66 -9.13 3.28 23.72
N THR A 67 -8.97 3.57 22.43
CA THR A 67 -9.37 4.81 21.80
C THR A 67 -10.01 4.52 20.46
N HIS A 68 -10.86 5.42 19.97
CA HIS A 68 -11.33 5.32 18.59
C HIS A 68 -10.27 5.80 17.61
N TRP A 69 -10.38 5.35 16.36
CA TRP A 69 -9.51 5.76 15.27
C TRP A 69 -10.33 6.28 14.12
N THR A 70 -9.91 7.38 13.54
CA THR A 70 -10.60 8.00 12.42
C THR A 70 -9.86 7.76 11.13
N ILE A 71 -10.59 7.24 10.12
CA ILE A 71 -10.06 7.02 8.78
C ILE A 71 -10.34 8.26 7.93
N TYR A 72 -9.27 8.77 7.32
CA TYR A 72 -9.32 9.82 6.31
C TYR A 72 -8.74 9.30 5.00
N ILE A 73 -9.26 9.81 3.91
CA ILE A 73 -8.70 9.63 2.56
C ILE A 73 -8.40 11.00 1.95
N HIS A 74 -7.36 11.03 1.13
CA HIS A 74 -7.01 12.16 0.30
C HIS A 74 -6.82 11.65 -1.13
N ASN A 75 -7.40 12.33 -2.12
CA ASN A 75 -7.34 11.89 -3.51
C ASN A 75 -5.89 12.00 -4.02
N ILE A 76 -5.40 10.97 -4.71
CA ILE A 76 -4.03 10.93 -5.26
C ILE A 76 -3.80 12.06 -6.29
N SER A 77 -4.83 12.43 -7.05
CA SER A 77 -4.76 13.50 -8.05
C SER A 77 -4.93 14.90 -7.47
N GLU A 78 -5.33 15.02 -6.19
CA GLU A 78 -5.50 16.30 -5.53
C GLU A 78 -4.14 16.91 -5.20
N LYS A 79 -3.97 18.21 -5.53
CA LYS A 79 -2.72 18.95 -5.27
C LYS A 79 -2.80 19.81 -4.01
N ASP A 80 -4.02 20.05 -3.54
CA ASP A 80 -4.25 20.75 -2.28
C ASP A 80 -4.04 19.81 -1.10
N TRP A 81 -3.23 20.23 -0.14
CA TRP A 81 -2.90 19.49 1.08
C TRP A 81 -3.42 20.22 2.33
N THR A 82 -4.35 21.15 2.16
CA THR A 82 -5.07 21.76 3.28
C THR A 82 -6.00 20.76 3.94
N LEU A 83 -6.41 21.03 5.17
CA LEU A 83 -7.27 20.12 5.94
C LEU A 83 -8.57 19.75 5.21
N ASP A 84 -9.12 20.67 4.40
CA ASP A 84 -10.39 20.49 3.69
C ASP A 84 -10.30 19.44 2.56
N SER A 85 -9.08 19.16 2.05
CA SER A 85 -8.83 18.14 1.04
C SER A 85 -8.92 16.70 1.59
N TYR A 86 -8.87 16.53 2.92
CA TYR A 86 -8.97 15.25 3.59
C TYR A 86 -10.41 14.91 3.94
N LYS A 87 -10.91 13.80 3.44
CA LYS A 87 -12.29 13.35 3.71
C LYS A 87 -12.29 12.31 4.82
N LYS A 88 -13.00 12.61 5.92
CA LYS A 88 -13.30 11.63 6.95
C LYS A 88 -14.31 10.62 6.40
N VAL A 89 -13.94 9.34 6.37
CA VAL A 89 -14.78 8.28 5.75
C VAL A 89 -15.31 7.27 6.74
N PHE A 90 -14.62 7.03 7.86
CA PHE A 90 -15.04 6.04 8.83
C PHE A 90 -14.44 6.29 10.21
N VAL A 91 -15.06 5.70 11.26
CA VAL A 91 -14.54 5.71 12.63
C VAL A 91 -14.55 4.30 13.20
N ILE A 92 -13.37 3.81 13.60
CA ILE A 92 -13.19 2.50 14.22
C ILE A 92 -13.25 2.66 15.72
N ARG A 93 -14.22 2.07 16.40
CA ARG A 93 -14.38 2.05 17.86
C ARG A 93 -14.17 0.66 18.45
N LYS A 94 -14.34 -0.35 17.60
CA LYS A 94 -14.27 -1.78 17.92
C LYS A 94 -13.46 -2.52 16.87
N ILE A 95 -12.97 -3.69 17.20
CA ILE A 95 -12.31 -4.57 16.23
C ILE A 95 -13.26 -4.98 15.10
N THR A 96 -14.56 -5.16 15.42
CA THR A 96 -15.58 -5.45 14.41
C THR A 96 -15.75 -4.30 13.40
N ASP A 97 -15.65 -3.02 13.83
CA ASP A 97 -15.68 -1.87 12.92
C ASP A 97 -14.52 -1.92 11.92
N PHE A 98 -13.31 -2.26 12.42
CA PHE A 98 -12.12 -2.41 11.59
C PHE A 98 -12.33 -3.43 10.47
N TRP A 99 -12.76 -4.64 10.82
CA TRP A 99 -13.01 -5.68 9.82
C TRP A 99 -14.16 -5.35 8.89
N THR A 100 -15.22 -4.70 9.39
CA THR A 100 -16.34 -4.22 8.57
C THR A 100 -15.84 -3.25 7.51
N PHE A 101 -14.97 -2.31 7.87
CA PHE A 101 -14.41 -1.37 6.91
C PHE A 101 -13.50 -2.06 5.88
N PHE A 102 -12.47 -2.78 6.34
CA PHE A 102 -11.45 -3.34 5.46
C PHE A 102 -11.94 -4.50 4.59
N ASN A 103 -12.97 -5.23 5.00
CA ASN A 103 -13.60 -6.26 4.16
C ASN A 103 -14.43 -5.66 3.00
N ASN A 104 -14.91 -4.43 3.16
CA ASN A 104 -15.73 -3.75 2.16
C ASN A 104 -14.95 -2.67 1.37
N PHE A 105 -13.79 -2.26 1.87
CA PHE A 105 -12.93 -1.28 1.18
C PHE A 105 -11.94 -2.01 0.27
N THR A 106 -12.14 -1.93 -1.04
CA THR A 106 -11.47 -2.82 -2.00
C THR A 106 -10.19 -2.27 -2.60
N ASP A 107 -9.81 -1.00 -2.29
CA ASP A 107 -8.74 -0.40 -3.09
C ASP A 107 -7.90 0.64 -2.33
N LEU A 108 -7.04 0.13 -1.44
CA LEU A 108 -6.10 0.94 -0.66
C LEU A 108 -5.11 1.76 -1.52
N GLN A 109 -4.94 1.40 -2.78
CA GLN A 109 -3.97 2.06 -3.67
C GLN A 109 -4.56 3.19 -4.51
N LYS A 110 -5.87 3.43 -4.40
CA LYS A 110 -6.54 4.55 -5.12
C LYS A 110 -6.50 5.88 -4.38
N PHE A 111 -6.14 5.86 -3.09
CA PHE A 111 -6.15 7.04 -2.24
C PHE A 111 -4.87 7.11 -1.40
N ASN A 112 -4.51 8.31 -0.99
CA ASN A 112 -3.67 8.50 0.17
C ASN A 112 -4.55 8.23 1.40
N PHE A 113 -4.14 7.28 2.22
CA PHE A 113 -4.95 6.70 3.29
C PHE A 113 -4.35 7.03 4.65
N TYR A 114 -5.18 7.45 5.59
CA TYR A 114 -4.76 7.85 6.92
C TYR A 114 -5.67 7.22 7.97
N VAL A 115 -5.08 6.64 9.01
CA VAL A 115 -5.79 6.15 10.20
C VAL A 115 -5.21 6.86 11.39
N MET A 116 -5.96 7.82 11.95
CA MET A 116 -5.49 8.73 13.00
C MET A 116 -6.19 8.43 14.32
N ARG A 117 -5.45 8.52 15.43
CA ARG A 117 -5.97 8.30 16.78
C ARG A 117 -7.00 9.39 17.14
N GLY A 118 -8.17 8.99 17.63
CA GLY A 118 -9.21 9.91 18.03
C GLY A 118 -9.64 10.85 16.91
N ASP A 119 -9.61 12.14 17.21
CA ASP A 119 -9.96 13.21 16.27
C ASP A 119 -8.72 13.96 15.73
N ILE A 120 -7.52 13.42 15.90
CA ILE A 120 -6.28 13.98 15.34
C ILE A 120 -6.44 14.09 13.82
N LYS A 121 -6.08 15.25 13.28
CA LYS A 121 -6.14 15.52 11.84
C LYS A 121 -4.86 15.03 11.14
N PRO A 122 -4.96 14.51 9.89
CA PRO A 122 -3.81 13.98 9.15
C PRO A 122 -2.94 15.08 8.52
N VAL A 123 -2.70 16.15 9.27
CA VAL A 123 -1.86 17.30 8.88
C VAL A 123 -0.83 17.60 9.97
N TYR A 124 0.30 18.19 9.59
CA TYR A 124 1.36 18.50 10.56
C TYR A 124 0.98 19.63 11.50
N GLU A 125 0.05 20.49 11.11
CA GLU A 125 -0.46 21.63 11.87
C GLU A 125 -1.39 21.24 13.02
N ASP A 126 -1.88 19.98 13.06
CA ASP A 126 -2.62 19.50 14.23
C ASP A 126 -1.76 19.57 15.48
N LYS A 127 -2.34 20.08 16.58
CA LYS A 127 -1.65 20.27 17.87
C LYS A 127 -0.94 19.00 18.40
N ASN A 128 -1.44 17.81 18.01
CA ASN A 128 -0.85 16.53 18.41
C ASN A 128 0.28 16.09 17.47
N ASN A 129 0.39 16.68 16.28
CA ASN A 129 1.39 16.34 15.28
C ASN A 129 2.51 17.38 15.18
N MET A 130 2.24 18.65 15.50
CA MET A 130 3.13 19.78 15.22
C MET A 130 4.52 19.68 15.86
N ASN A 131 4.63 19.04 17.02
CA ASN A 131 5.91 18.81 17.71
C ASN A 131 6.38 17.36 17.53
N GLY A 132 5.83 16.65 16.59
CA GLY A 132 6.03 15.24 16.40
C GLY A 132 7.10 14.90 15.35
N TYR A 133 7.12 13.62 15.04
CA TYR A 133 7.98 13.04 14.02
C TYR A 133 7.28 11.84 13.37
N SER A 134 7.87 11.31 12.31
CA SER A 134 7.38 10.09 11.68
C SER A 134 8.52 9.14 11.32
N TYR A 135 8.20 7.85 11.37
CA TYR A 135 8.97 6.81 10.70
C TYR A 135 8.30 6.46 9.37
N SER A 136 9.05 6.52 8.29
CA SER A 136 8.59 6.17 6.95
C SER A 136 9.25 4.89 6.48
N TYR A 137 8.46 4.02 5.85
CA TYR A 137 8.89 2.75 5.28
C TYR A 137 8.41 2.64 3.84
N ILE A 138 9.12 1.86 3.03
CA ILE A 138 8.67 1.47 1.70
C ILE A 138 8.03 0.09 1.80
N ILE A 139 6.85 -0.07 1.19
CA ILE A 139 6.18 -1.36 1.03
C ILE A 139 6.08 -1.66 -0.47
N PRO A 140 6.56 -2.84 -0.94
CA PRO A 140 6.35 -3.28 -2.31
C PRO A 140 4.85 -3.44 -2.62
N GLY A 141 4.38 -2.99 -3.80
CA GLY A 141 2.96 -2.89 -4.12
C GLY A 141 2.16 -4.17 -3.93
N ARG A 142 2.74 -5.33 -4.29
CA ARG A 142 2.10 -6.65 -4.09
C ARG A 142 1.91 -7.05 -2.62
N LYS A 143 2.58 -6.36 -1.69
CA LYS A 143 2.55 -6.64 -0.24
C LYS A 143 1.80 -5.58 0.57
N VAL A 144 1.34 -4.52 -0.08
CA VAL A 144 0.76 -3.34 0.58
C VAL A 144 -0.42 -3.73 1.47
N GLU A 145 -1.42 -4.42 0.93
CA GLU A 145 -2.63 -4.75 1.67
C GLU A 145 -2.33 -5.60 2.91
N GLN A 146 -1.60 -6.68 2.73
CA GLN A 146 -1.25 -7.60 3.82
C GLN A 146 -0.45 -6.90 4.91
N THR A 147 0.58 -6.13 4.51
CA THR A 147 1.47 -5.44 5.44
C THR A 147 0.74 -4.33 6.20
N PHE A 148 -0.06 -3.52 5.47
CA PHE A 148 -0.80 -2.42 6.06
C PHE A 148 -1.83 -2.91 7.08
N ILE A 149 -2.63 -3.92 6.74
CA ILE A 149 -3.60 -4.52 7.66
C ILE A 149 -2.90 -5.10 8.89
N HIS A 150 -1.78 -5.81 8.72
CA HIS A 150 -1.02 -6.38 9.84
C HIS A 150 -0.58 -5.28 10.82
N VAL A 151 0.07 -4.23 10.32
CA VAL A 151 0.56 -3.13 11.18
C VAL A 151 -0.60 -2.35 11.81
N LEU A 152 -1.72 -2.17 11.10
CA LEU A 152 -2.91 -1.55 11.68
C LEU A 152 -3.46 -2.36 12.86
N VAL A 153 -3.54 -3.68 12.75
CA VAL A 153 -3.98 -4.53 13.87
C VAL A 153 -3.05 -4.36 15.07
N GLU A 154 -1.73 -4.40 14.87
CA GLU A 154 -0.75 -4.18 15.93
C GLU A 154 -0.91 -2.79 16.59
N MET A 155 -1.17 -1.75 15.79
CA MET A 155 -1.41 -0.39 16.26
C MET A 155 -2.71 -0.27 17.06
N LEU A 156 -3.82 -0.82 16.55
CA LEU A 156 -5.11 -0.81 17.24
C LEU A 156 -5.07 -1.57 18.56
N CYS A 157 -4.20 -2.59 18.67
CA CYS A 157 -3.93 -3.35 19.88
C CYS A 157 -2.86 -2.69 20.79
N GLU A 158 -2.40 -1.48 20.47
CA GLU A 158 -1.39 -0.70 21.21
C GLU A 158 -0.04 -1.43 21.39
N LYS A 159 0.34 -2.26 20.40
CA LYS A 159 1.53 -3.12 20.48
C LYS A 159 2.77 -2.58 19.78
N ILE A 160 2.62 -1.54 18.93
CA ILE A 160 3.75 -1.03 18.13
C ILE A 160 4.77 -0.19 18.92
N VAL A 161 4.47 0.16 20.17
CA VAL A 161 5.38 0.76 21.15
C VAL A 161 5.21 0.06 22.50
N ASN A 162 5.98 0.48 23.52
CA ASN A 162 5.69 0.06 24.90
C ASN A 162 4.34 0.60 25.34
N ILE A 163 3.62 -0.17 26.17
CA ILE A 163 2.25 0.16 26.56
C ILE A 163 2.14 1.49 27.32
N GLU A 164 3.15 1.86 28.09
CA GLU A 164 3.22 3.15 28.80
C GLU A 164 3.29 4.37 27.86
N ASN A 165 3.61 4.14 26.59
CA ASN A 165 3.78 5.17 25.57
C ASN A 165 2.75 5.04 24.43
N PHE A 166 1.65 4.31 24.62
CA PHE A 166 0.72 4.01 23.52
C PHE A 166 0.09 5.28 22.91
N ASP A 167 -0.10 6.33 23.69
CA ASP A 167 -0.70 7.61 23.26
C ASP A 167 0.27 8.50 22.45
N GLU A 168 1.57 8.17 22.43
CA GLU A 168 2.56 8.81 21.55
C GLU A 168 2.32 8.48 20.06
N VAL A 169 1.59 7.40 19.75
CA VAL A 169 1.23 7.05 18.40
C VAL A 169 0.01 7.84 17.95
N CYS A 170 0.21 8.84 17.10
CA CYS A 170 -0.85 9.67 16.54
C CYS A 170 -1.62 9.00 15.42
N GLY A 171 -0.99 8.12 14.65
CA GLY A 171 -1.62 7.45 13.53
C GLY A 171 -0.64 6.86 12.54
N VAL A 172 -1.20 6.40 11.43
CA VAL A 172 -0.44 5.92 10.28
C VAL A 172 -0.99 6.50 8.98
N SER A 173 -0.14 6.54 7.96
CA SER A 173 -0.58 6.85 6.59
C SER A 173 0.04 5.91 5.58
N LEU A 174 -0.69 5.65 4.50
CA LEU A 174 -0.28 4.88 3.34
C LEU A 174 -0.44 5.74 2.09
N VAL A 175 0.66 6.01 1.40
CA VAL A 175 0.70 6.88 0.22
C VAL A 175 1.24 6.07 -0.97
N PRO A 176 0.39 5.65 -1.90
CA PRO A 176 0.80 4.96 -3.12
C PRO A 176 1.68 5.85 -4.00
N LYS A 177 2.62 5.22 -4.71
CA LYS A 177 3.52 5.88 -5.67
C LYS A 177 3.40 5.24 -7.04
N SER A 178 3.65 6.02 -8.10
CA SER A 178 3.54 5.60 -9.50
C SER A 178 4.46 4.45 -9.90
N ASN A 179 5.54 4.22 -9.15
CA ASN A 179 6.52 3.15 -9.39
C ASN A 179 6.14 1.80 -8.76
N GLY A 180 4.90 1.61 -8.34
CA GLY A 180 4.39 0.35 -7.79
C GLY A 180 4.82 0.04 -6.37
N ILE A 181 5.26 1.05 -5.61
CA ILE A 181 5.49 0.96 -4.16
C ILE A 181 4.49 1.85 -3.42
N SER A 182 4.42 1.69 -2.10
CA SER A 182 3.72 2.64 -1.22
C SER A 182 4.64 3.12 -0.11
N ILE A 183 4.49 4.38 0.28
CA ILE A 183 5.14 4.93 1.47
C ILE A 183 4.19 4.76 2.63
N PHE A 184 4.60 4.00 3.61
CA PHE A 184 3.93 3.83 4.87
C PHE A 184 4.59 4.70 5.92
N LYS A 185 3.82 5.50 6.68
CA LYS A 185 4.34 6.32 7.77
C LYS A 185 3.61 6.01 9.07
N ILE A 186 4.37 6.02 10.16
CA ILE A 186 3.86 6.02 11.53
C ILE A 186 4.10 7.41 12.09
N TRP A 187 3.03 8.07 12.53
CA TRP A 187 3.05 9.44 13.05
C TRP A 187 3.16 9.40 14.56
N MET A 188 4.16 10.08 15.08
CA MET A 188 4.49 10.12 16.52
C MET A 188 4.32 11.54 17.06
N ARG A 189 3.86 11.66 18.31
CA ARG A 189 3.45 12.92 18.94
C ARG A 189 4.61 13.85 19.28
N ASN A 190 5.70 13.31 19.85
CA ASN A 190 6.70 14.10 20.54
C ASN A 190 8.13 13.76 20.08
N LYS A 191 8.74 14.68 19.32
CA LYS A 191 10.11 14.50 18.83
C LYS A 191 11.18 14.50 19.91
N ASN A 192 10.87 14.98 21.11
CA ASN A 192 11.79 14.92 22.26
C ASN A 192 11.74 13.57 22.97
N ASN A 193 10.78 12.69 22.63
CA ASN A 193 10.64 11.34 23.12
C ASN A 193 10.67 10.36 21.95
N ILE A 194 11.87 10.06 21.43
CA ILE A 194 12.04 9.17 20.27
C ILE A 194 11.93 7.72 20.72
N LEU A 195 10.80 7.08 20.38
CA LEU A 195 10.51 5.72 20.77
C LEU A 195 10.97 4.71 19.73
N LYS A 196 11.48 3.58 20.20
CA LYS A 196 11.73 2.42 19.35
C LYS A 196 10.41 1.72 19.03
N LEU A 197 10.12 1.54 17.73
CA LEU A 197 8.96 0.78 17.30
C LEU A 197 9.20 -0.72 17.45
N LYS A 198 8.16 -1.43 17.89
CA LYS A 198 8.10 -2.88 18.04
C LYS A 198 7.34 -3.50 16.87
N ILE A 199 7.79 -3.25 15.65
CA ILE A 199 7.16 -3.79 14.45
C ILE A 199 8.13 -4.77 13.83
N ASP A 200 7.72 -6.04 13.78
CA ASP A 200 8.44 -7.11 13.09
C ASP A 200 7.71 -7.46 11.80
N ASN A 201 8.10 -6.80 10.70
CA ASN A 201 7.54 -7.07 9.39
C ASN A 201 8.59 -6.84 8.29
N GLU A 202 9.03 -7.95 7.70
CA GLU A 202 10.05 -7.97 6.64
C GLU A 202 9.74 -7.13 5.40
N ASN A 203 8.45 -6.81 5.19
CA ASN A 203 8.01 -6.00 4.04
C ASN A 203 8.11 -4.49 4.30
N LEU A 204 8.45 -4.07 5.52
CA LEU A 204 8.73 -2.68 5.87
C LEU A 204 10.23 -2.42 5.68
N ILE A 205 10.60 -1.88 4.54
CA ILE A 205 11.99 -1.65 4.16
C ILE A 205 12.36 -0.16 4.17
N ASN A 206 13.67 0.12 4.30
CA ASN A 206 14.23 1.48 4.24
C ASN A 206 13.60 2.46 5.22
N SER A 207 13.66 2.12 6.53
CA SER A 207 13.19 3.02 7.59
C SER A 207 13.87 4.38 7.53
N ARG A 208 13.06 5.45 7.56
CA ARG A 208 13.53 6.83 7.60
C ARG A 208 12.79 7.61 8.69
N TYR A 209 13.56 8.23 9.58
CA TYR A 209 13.07 9.22 10.57
C TYR A 209 12.91 10.59 9.92
N GLN A 210 11.86 11.32 10.29
CA GLN A 210 11.64 12.71 9.85
C GLN A 210 10.82 13.47 10.91
N GLU A 211 11.33 14.60 11.38
CA GLU A 211 10.53 15.54 12.17
C GLU A 211 9.45 16.18 11.32
N HIS A 212 8.30 16.47 11.94
CA HIS A 212 7.23 17.22 11.28
C HIS A 212 7.68 18.69 11.12
N LYS A 213 7.52 19.23 9.93
CA LYS A 213 7.84 20.63 9.62
C LYS A 213 6.54 21.36 9.31
N LEU A 214 6.33 22.45 10.01
CA LEU A 214 5.28 23.41 9.68
C LEU A 214 5.77 24.29 8.53
N TYR A 215 4.93 24.56 7.56
CA TYR A 215 5.20 25.40 6.39
C TYR A 215 4.42 26.69 6.49
#